data_53eb90158daa72430d68ce062eefea6d
#
_entry.id   53eb90158daa72430d68ce062eefea6d
#
_cell.length_a   1.000
_cell.length_b   1.000
_cell.length_c   1.000
_cell.angle_alpha   90.00
_cell.angle_beta   90.00
_cell.angle_gamma   90.00
#
_symmetry.space_group_name_H-M   'P 1'
#
loop_
_entity.id
_entity.type
_entity.pdbx_description
1 polymer ?
#
loop_
_entity_poly.entity_id
_entity_poly.type
_entity_poly.pdbx_seq_one_letter_code
_entity_poly.pdbx_strand_id
1 'polypeptide(L)'
;MNKTVSVLLFIIAAIFASSCSSDNGGNDNKDKKQIKTIYVSVAPKMETPAGHDFAEGDVMYACNGSVGEKSLLSVLKYDEASGCFKGNFQYVADDDRINCYVVYANTSKVSVDTAARCITVDYQNQNGTLADAKARDYAYNRSATAANLKNSAQPLSLYNASAFLSIKKTDGVSPKAYRLASIGNRVATKESAIAAPLLFASLAKTYMNSNMFVVNEIEKISCNVNSDGDTYVAFHAQAIAKPTLECEITLENGVNIIENVDIDGSSAGSYGDAGIRIADFENGKTYTATATGKVSVGTFLCDDDFNVRAIVYDTENLNREQYGYGRAMAVNEAADNTSWSNAETLPSSASKYITSSVMTDLRGYEVSDYFKGNAENAAVNIAATYQNSLQGCSDWYLPSVGEWMNFWNNLGGMAKINILLRQAGAAELNGVKYWTASLRGLTDPYAIMENGGNLMPVAQPLHSKNGVRASVMF
;
A
#
# COMPACT_ATOMS: atom_id res chain seq x y z
N MET A 1 4.69 8.02 27.13
CA MET A 1 6.07 7.46 27.10
C MET A 1 6.42 7.26 25.62
N ASN A 2 7.21 8.19 25.07
CA ASN A 2 7.62 8.14 23.66
C ASN A 2 8.62 7.01 23.43
N LYS A 3 8.28 6.04 22.63
CA LYS A 3 9.24 5.07 22.10
C LYS A 3 9.64 5.50 20.69
N THR A 4 10.79 6.11 20.60
CA THR A 4 11.49 6.40 19.35
C THR A 4 11.89 5.07 18.72
N VAL A 5 11.28 4.72 17.59
CA VAL A 5 11.70 3.56 16.80
C VAL A 5 12.83 4.00 15.89
N SER A 6 14.05 3.60 16.24
CA SER A 6 15.22 3.77 15.37
C SER A 6 15.14 2.78 14.21
N VAL A 7 14.90 3.28 13.02
CA VAL A 7 15.01 2.49 11.78
C VAL A 7 16.51 2.35 11.46
N LEU A 8 17.01 1.13 11.54
CA LEU A 8 18.37 0.79 11.17
C LEU A 8 18.48 0.70 9.65
N LEU A 9 19.06 1.74 9.05
CA LEU A 9 19.39 1.81 7.63
C LEU A 9 20.60 0.92 7.36
N PHE A 10 20.45 -0.15 6.57
CA PHE A 10 21.61 -0.85 6.00
C PHE A 10 22.14 -0.03 4.82
N ILE A 11 23.14 0.81 5.11
CA ILE A 11 23.98 1.41 4.08
C ILE A 11 25.00 0.33 3.69
N ILE A 12 24.88 -0.23 2.50
CA ILE A 12 26.00 -0.94 1.87
C ILE A 12 26.95 0.16 1.36
N ALA A 13 27.84 0.60 2.24
CA ALA A 13 28.99 1.38 1.84
C ALA A 13 30.01 0.42 1.23
N ALA A 14 30.11 0.39 -0.09
CA ALA A 14 31.26 -0.19 -0.75
C ALA A 14 32.45 0.71 -0.44
N ILE A 15 33.22 0.31 0.57
CA ILE A 15 34.51 0.93 0.88
C ILE A 15 35.50 0.47 -0.19
N PHE A 16 35.78 1.32 -1.15
CA PHE A 16 36.98 1.19 -1.95
C PHE A 16 38.13 1.81 -1.15
N ALA A 17 38.92 0.94 -0.55
CA ALA A 17 40.21 1.32 0.01
C ALA A 17 41.14 1.67 -1.15
N SER A 18 41.40 2.96 -1.33
CA SER A 18 42.51 3.42 -2.16
C SER A 18 43.80 3.28 -1.35
N SER A 19 44.61 2.33 -1.72
CA SER A 19 46.00 2.25 -1.25
C SER A 19 46.81 3.42 -1.84
N CYS A 20 47.26 4.34 -1.01
CA CYS A 20 48.29 5.26 -1.38
C CYS A 20 49.63 4.50 -1.45
N SER A 21 50.14 4.26 -2.65
CA SER A 21 51.55 4.01 -2.85
C SER A 21 52.20 5.34 -3.24
N SER A 22 53.09 5.81 -2.38
CA SER A 22 54.03 6.87 -2.69
C SER A 22 55.07 6.34 -3.69
N ASP A 23 55.04 6.86 -4.90
CA ASP A 23 56.18 6.73 -5.81
C ASP A 23 56.59 8.07 -6.39
N ASN A 24 57.87 8.35 -6.27
CA ASN A 24 58.53 9.54 -6.71
C ASN A 24 58.68 9.58 -8.24
N GLY A 25 58.52 10.77 -8.79
CA GLY A 25 59.26 11.25 -9.96
C GLY A 25 58.83 10.68 -11.30
N GLY A 26 57.89 11.34 -11.92
CA GLY A 26 57.58 11.22 -13.34
C GLY A 26 56.82 12.45 -13.82
N ASN A 27 57.38 13.15 -14.78
CA ASN A 27 56.86 14.31 -15.46
C ASN A 27 55.64 13.90 -16.28
N ASP A 28 54.50 13.70 -15.61
CA ASP A 28 53.21 13.40 -16.23
C ASP A 28 52.40 14.70 -16.35
N ASN A 29 52.65 15.36 -17.45
CA ASN A 29 51.70 16.31 -18.04
C ASN A 29 50.49 15.49 -18.55
N LYS A 30 49.79 14.78 -17.66
CA LYS A 30 48.47 14.25 -17.97
C LYS A 30 47.58 15.43 -18.20
N ASP A 31 47.11 15.58 -19.43
CA ASP A 31 46.11 16.54 -19.86
C ASP A 31 45.03 16.72 -18.81
N LYS A 32 45.18 17.78 -17.98
CA LYS A 32 44.08 18.19 -17.10
C LYS A 32 42.95 18.59 -18.04
N LYS A 33 42.00 17.70 -18.24
CA LYS A 33 40.81 17.97 -19.03
C LYS A 33 40.26 19.34 -18.64
N GLN A 34 40.31 20.28 -19.53
CA GLN A 34 39.97 21.67 -19.26
C GLN A 34 38.44 21.84 -19.26
N ILE A 35 37.89 22.39 -18.18
CA ILE A 35 36.48 22.75 -18.12
C ILE A 35 36.21 23.87 -19.12
N LYS A 36 35.28 23.62 -20.02
CA LYS A 36 34.80 24.61 -21.01
C LYS A 36 33.45 25.16 -20.53
N THR A 37 33.24 26.46 -20.73
CA THR A 37 31.96 27.12 -20.43
C THR A 37 31.47 27.82 -21.69
N ILE A 38 30.26 27.56 -22.09
CA ILE A 38 29.58 28.20 -23.23
C ILE A 38 28.17 28.59 -22.85
N TYR A 39 27.61 29.57 -23.55
CA TYR A 39 26.18 29.87 -23.45
C TYR A 39 25.41 29.00 -24.44
N VAL A 40 24.38 28.35 -23.95
CA VAL A 40 23.52 27.42 -24.73
C VAL A 40 22.08 27.88 -24.75
N SER A 41 21.34 27.45 -25.79
CA SER A 41 19.91 27.57 -25.93
C SER A 41 19.36 26.19 -26.33
N VAL A 42 18.69 25.50 -25.42
CA VAL A 42 18.25 24.11 -25.58
C VAL A 42 16.73 24.08 -25.72
N ALA A 43 16.24 23.71 -26.90
CA ALA A 43 14.81 23.48 -27.12
C ALA A 43 14.40 22.15 -26.49
N PRO A 44 13.38 22.11 -25.60
CA PRO A 44 12.88 20.89 -25.02
C PRO A 44 11.83 20.21 -25.94
N LYS A 45 11.74 18.89 -25.86
CA LYS A 45 10.66 18.10 -26.46
C LYS A 45 10.23 17.03 -25.47
N MET A 46 8.98 17.06 -25.01
CA MET A 46 8.41 15.98 -24.20
C MET A 46 8.06 14.78 -25.08
N GLU A 47 8.56 13.60 -24.69
CA GLU A 47 8.31 12.34 -25.37
C GLU A 47 7.19 11.52 -24.72
N THR A 48 6.72 11.93 -23.53
CA THR A 48 5.67 11.25 -22.80
C THR A 48 4.34 12.01 -22.86
N PRO A 49 3.19 11.30 -22.93
CA PRO A 49 1.88 11.95 -23.16
C PRO A 49 1.36 12.78 -21.98
N ALA A 50 1.89 12.58 -20.77
CA ALA A 50 1.52 13.37 -19.60
C ALA A 50 2.24 14.75 -19.55
N GLY A 51 2.71 15.23 -20.70
CA GLY A 51 3.56 16.42 -20.82
C GLY A 51 3.03 17.65 -20.09
N HIS A 52 3.96 18.38 -19.51
CA HIS A 52 3.75 19.74 -19.06
C HIS A 52 4.08 20.69 -20.21
N ASP A 53 3.34 21.78 -20.31
CA ASP A 53 3.79 22.92 -21.09
C ASP A 53 4.87 23.64 -20.28
N PHE A 54 6.00 23.94 -20.90
CA PHE A 54 7.07 24.69 -20.24
C PHE A 54 6.68 26.16 -20.10
N ALA A 55 7.02 26.76 -18.96
CA ALA A 55 6.67 28.11 -18.61
C ALA A 55 7.87 28.88 -18.03
N GLU A 56 7.77 30.21 -18.02
CA GLU A 56 8.73 31.06 -17.35
C GLU A 56 8.92 30.66 -15.88
N GLY A 57 10.15 30.50 -15.45
CA GLY A 57 10.52 30.01 -14.12
C GLY A 57 10.89 28.52 -14.04
N ASP A 58 10.63 27.75 -15.08
CA ASP A 58 11.10 26.35 -15.15
C ASP A 58 12.63 26.33 -15.28
N VAL A 59 13.23 25.33 -14.60
CA VAL A 59 14.70 25.24 -14.50
C VAL A 59 15.18 23.88 -14.95
N MET A 60 16.14 23.88 -15.90
CA MET A 60 16.86 22.67 -16.28
C MET A 60 18.22 22.62 -15.55
N TYR A 61 18.44 21.51 -14.87
CA TYR A 61 19.71 21.15 -14.23
C TYR A 61 20.46 20.17 -15.14
N ALA A 62 21.56 20.59 -15.74
CA ALA A 62 22.41 19.76 -16.57
C ALA A 62 23.64 19.33 -15.75
N CYS A 63 23.68 18.05 -15.35
CA CYS A 63 24.69 17.51 -14.47
C CYS A 63 25.58 16.50 -15.21
N ASN A 64 26.89 16.66 -15.13
CA ASN A 64 27.82 15.67 -15.65
C ASN A 64 27.77 14.41 -14.81
N GLY A 65 27.59 13.24 -15.47
CA GLY A 65 27.38 11.91 -14.83
C GLY A 65 28.66 11.22 -14.36
N SER A 66 29.82 11.87 -14.32
CA SER A 66 31.05 11.22 -13.85
C SER A 66 31.04 11.02 -12.35
N VAL A 67 31.06 9.75 -11.90
CA VAL A 67 31.18 9.39 -10.49
C VAL A 67 32.63 9.58 -10.05
N GLY A 68 32.88 10.42 -9.02
CA GLY A 68 34.16 10.54 -8.34
C GLY A 68 34.85 11.89 -8.45
N GLU A 69 34.58 12.70 -9.46
CA GLU A 69 35.03 14.09 -9.53
C GLU A 69 33.88 15.03 -9.15
N LYS A 70 34.18 16.27 -8.76
CA LYS A 70 33.16 17.30 -8.54
C LYS A 70 32.34 17.44 -9.81
N SER A 71 31.22 16.76 -9.91
CA SER A 71 30.36 16.77 -11.08
C SER A 71 29.94 18.22 -11.38
N LEU A 72 30.12 18.64 -12.63
CA LEU A 72 29.72 19.96 -13.07
C LEU A 72 28.20 20.02 -13.10
N LEU A 73 27.65 21.07 -12.49
CA LEU A 73 26.20 21.34 -12.52
C LEU A 73 25.99 22.70 -13.20
N SER A 74 25.22 22.65 -14.27
CA SER A 74 24.79 23.86 -14.98
C SER A 74 23.31 24.09 -14.78
N VAL A 75 22.90 25.32 -14.60
CA VAL A 75 21.51 25.72 -14.36
C VAL A 75 21.07 26.59 -15.55
N LEU A 76 20.08 26.08 -16.30
CA LEU A 76 19.50 26.76 -17.45
C LEU A 76 18.06 27.14 -17.12
N LYS A 77 17.63 28.34 -17.45
CA LYS A 77 16.26 28.83 -17.20
C LYS A 77 15.47 28.82 -18.50
N TYR A 78 14.20 28.47 -18.40
CA TYR A 78 13.32 28.56 -19.55
C TYR A 78 13.03 30.01 -19.90
N ASP A 79 13.10 30.31 -21.18
CA ASP A 79 12.75 31.59 -21.76
C ASP A 79 11.58 31.40 -22.73
N GLU A 80 10.40 31.82 -22.29
CA GLU A 80 9.15 31.64 -23.01
C GLU A 80 9.18 32.28 -24.42
N ALA A 81 9.85 33.42 -24.59
CA ALA A 81 9.92 34.11 -25.86
C ALA A 81 10.62 33.28 -26.95
N SER A 82 11.58 32.44 -26.60
CA SER A 82 12.29 31.56 -27.54
C SER A 82 11.88 30.09 -27.45
N GLY A 83 11.11 29.71 -26.44
CA GLY A 83 10.76 28.31 -26.19
C GLY A 83 11.94 27.42 -25.79
N CYS A 84 13.01 28.00 -25.19
CA CYS A 84 14.25 27.28 -24.92
C CYS A 84 14.74 27.50 -23.49
N PHE A 85 15.46 26.49 -22.96
CA PHE A 85 16.27 26.64 -21.75
C PHE A 85 17.60 27.30 -22.08
N LYS A 86 17.92 28.39 -21.43
CA LYS A 86 19.11 29.21 -21.70
C LYS A 86 20.00 29.40 -20.48
N GLY A 87 21.31 29.44 -20.69
CA GLY A 87 22.28 29.71 -19.62
C GLY A 87 23.70 29.25 -19.95
N ASN A 88 24.59 29.44 -18.98
CA ASN A 88 25.96 28.96 -19.07
C ASN A 88 26.03 27.46 -18.80
N PHE A 89 26.56 26.72 -19.77
CA PHE A 89 26.73 25.28 -19.70
C PHE A 89 28.21 24.92 -19.56
N GLN A 90 28.54 24.09 -18.57
CA GLN A 90 29.88 23.62 -18.25
C GLN A 90 30.06 22.15 -18.65
N TYR A 91 31.13 21.82 -19.33
CA TYR A 91 31.46 20.47 -19.76
C TYR A 91 32.98 20.32 -19.94
N VAL A 92 33.47 19.10 -20.07
CA VAL A 92 34.89 18.78 -20.28
C VAL A 92 35.11 18.29 -21.70
N ALA A 93 34.36 17.31 -22.16
CA ALA A 93 34.45 16.77 -23.51
C ALA A 93 33.06 16.75 -24.17
N ASP A 94 33.01 16.69 -25.51
CA ASP A 94 31.76 16.73 -26.26
C ASP A 94 30.94 15.47 -26.12
N ASP A 95 31.56 14.33 -25.78
CA ASP A 95 30.98 13.05 -25.51
C ASP A 95 30.65 12.83 -24.03
N ASP A 96 30.90 13.82 -23.16
CA ASP A 96 30.50 13.74 -21.75
C ASP A 96 29.02 13.44 -21.63
N ARG A 97 28.70 12.41 -20.84
CA ARG A 97 27.32 12.09 -20.50
C ARG A 97 26.74 13.14 -19.56
N ILE A 98 25.66 13.75 -19.98
CA ILE A 98 24.96 14.80 -19.24
C ILE A 98 23.58 14.28 -18.85
N ASN A 99 23.31 14.28 -17.55
CA ASN A 99 21.98 14.02 -17.03
C ASN A 99 21.23 15.35 -16.91
N CYS A 100 20.17 15.51 -17.66
CA CYS A 100 19.35 16.71 -17.66
C CYS A 100 18.06 16.44 -16.85
N TYR A 101 17.71 17.37 -15.98
CA TYR A 101 16.48 17.31 -15.18
C TYR A 101 15.79 18.67 -15.24
N VAL A 102 14.51 18.67 -15.58
CA VAL A 102 13.70 19.89 -15.60
C VAL A 102 12.74 19.87 -14.44
N VAL A 103 12.85 20.86 -13.55
CA VAL A 103 11.92 21.07 -12.46
C VAL A 103 11.03 22.26 -12.82
N TYR A 104 9.72 22.03 -12.79
CA TYR A 104 8.72 23.02 -13.16
C TYR A 104 8.52 24.05 -12.03
N ALA A 105 8.34 25.30 -12.39
CA ALA A 105 8.23 26.42 -11.44
C ALA A 105 7.08 26.28 -10.45
N ASN A 106 5.99 25.63 -10.89
CA ASN A 106 4.78 25.49 -10.08
C ASN A 106 4.72 24.19 -9.25
N THR A 107 5.86 23.52 -9.04
CA THR A 107 5.94 22.27 -8.31
C THR A 107 6.35 22.49 -6.86
N SER A 108 5.40 22.69 -5.97
CA SER A 108 5.67 22.80 -4.51
C SER A 108 6.09 21.47 -3.86
N LYS A 109 5.99 20.36 -4.59
CA LYS A 109 6.23 18.98 -4.11
C LYS A 109 7.54 18.38 -4.63
N VAL A 110 8.23 19.10 -5.50
CA VAL A 110 9.57 18.76 -6.00
C VAL A 110 10.55 19.77 -5.46
N SER A 111 11.58 19.32 -4.77
CA SER A 111 12.64 20.17 -4.25
C SER A 111 14.00 19.77 -4.82
N VAL A 112 14.89 20.73 -4.94
CA VAL A 112 16.24 20.53 -5.48
C VAL A 112 17.28 21.00 -4.49
N ASP A 113 18.15 20.10 -4.09
CA ASP A 113 19.40 20.42 -3.39
C ASP A 113 20.54 20.43 -4.41
N THR A 114 20.96 21.62 -4.81
CA THR A 114 22.04 21.79 -5.78
C THR A 114 23.41 21.42 -5.22
N ALA A 115 23.62 21.52 -3.91
CA ALA A 115 24.86 21.13 -3.25
C ALA A 115 25.00 19.60 -3.20
N ALA A 116 23.93 18.91 -2.81
CA ALA A 116 23.86 17.45 -2.84
C ALA A 116 23.57 16.87 -4.23
N ARG A 117 23.23 17.73 -5.21
CA ARG A 117 22.78 17.35 -6.56
C ARG A 117 21.65 16.34 -6.52
N CYS A 118 20.64 16.63 -5.72
CA CYS A 118 19.53 15.73 -5.44
C CYS A 118 18.20 16.41 -5.74
N ILE A 119 17.32 15.69 -6.44
CA ILE A 119 15.91 16.05 -6.59
C ILE A 119 15.12 15.16 -5.65
N THR A 120 14.27 15.75 -4.83
CA THR A 120 13.36 15.04 -3.93
C THR A 120 11.92 15.32 -4.33
N VAL A 121 11.12 14.26 -4.46
CA VAL A 121 9.67 14.33 -4.71
C VAL A 121 8.93 13.77 -3.52
N ASP A 122 7.97 14.53 -3.01
CA ASP A 122 7.03 14.12 -1.97
C ASP A 122 5.71 13.66 -2.62
N TYR A 123 5.42 12.36 -2.52
CA TYR A 123 4.21 11.74 -3.04
C TYR A 123 3.09 11.62 -2.00
N GLN A 124 3.31 12.03 -0.76
CA GLN A 124 2.32 11.94 0.30
C GLN A 124 1.24 13.03 0.23
N ASN A 125 0.09 12.74 0.83
CA ASN A 125 -0.98 13.70 1.08
C ASN A 125 -1.43 14.44 -0.18
N GLN A 126 -1.72 13.70 -1.24
CA GLN A 126 -2.22 14.25 -2.50
C GLN A 126 -3.68 14.71 -2.35
N ASN A 127 -4.05 15.79 -3.01
CA ASN A 127 -5.42 16.33 -2.93
C ASN A 127 -6.39 15.74 -3.96
N GLY A 128 -5.90 14.82 -4.81
CA GLY A 128 -6.70 14.10 -5.81
C GLY A 128 -6.91 14.84 -7.13
N THR A 129 -6.48 16.08 -7.26
CA THR A 129 -6.60 16.80 -8.53
C THR A 129 -5.47 16.46 -9.49
N LEU A 130 -5.72 16.56 -10.80
CA LEU A 130 -4.68 16.38 -11.81
C LEU A 130 -3.54 17.42 -11.64
N ALA A 131 -3.87 18.63 -11.21
CA ALA A 131 -2.88 19.67 -10.97
C ALA A 131 -1.92 19.31 -9.83
N ASP A 132 -2.43 18.79 -8.70
CA ASP A 132 -1.60 18.34 -7.59
C ASP A 132 -0.77 17.11 -7.94
N ALA A 133 -1.32 16.17 -8.71
CA ALA A 133 -0.56 15.03 -9.20
C ALA A 133 0.59 15.48 -10.12
N LYS A 134 0.33 16.38 -11.05
CA LYS A 134 1.37 16.98 -11.93
C LYS A 134 2.41 17.76 -11.15
N ALA A 135 2.06 18.42 -10.04
CA ALA A 135 3.01 19.15 -9.20
C ALA A 135 4.08 18.25 -8.53
N ARG A 136 3.95 16.92 -8.65
CA ARG A 136 4.88 15.90 -8.12
C ARG A 136 5.71 15.24 -9.21
N ASP A 137 5.79 15.87 -10.36
CA ASP A 137 6.54 15.38 -11.49
C ASP A 137 7.69 16.33 -11.85
N TYR A 138 8.69 15.78 -12.51
CA TYR A 138 9.76 16.49 -13.17
C TYR A 138 10.11 15.75 -14.46
N ALA A 139 10.75 16.47 -15.40
CA ALA A 139 11.20 15.82 -16.62
C ALA A 139 12.69 15.52 -16.57
N TYR A 140 13.13 14.51 -17.31
CA TYR A 140 14.53 14.12 -17.36
C TYR A 140 14.97 13.57 -18.72
N ASN A 141 16.30 13.67 -18.95
CA ASN A 141 17.05 12.92 -19.94
C ASN A 141 18.36 12.45 -19.32
N ARG A 142 18.63 11.16 -19.33
CA ARG A 142 19.82 10.55 -18.72
C ARG A 142 20.84 10.06 -19.75
N SER A 143 20.61 10.35 -21.02
CA SER A 143 21.45 9.93 -22.16
C SER A 143 21.92 11.09 -23.05
N ALA A 144 21.73 12.32 -22.61
CA ALA A 144 22.25 13.50 -23.33
C ALA A 144 23.79 13.52 -23.33
N THR A 145 24.35 14.20 -24.30
CA THR A 145 25.78 14.51 -24.34
C THR A 145 25.99 16.03 -24.39
N ALA A 146 27.20 16.47 -24.09
CA ALA A 146 27.51 17.87 -24.22
C ALA A 146 27.31 18.38 -25.68
N ALA A 147 27.53 17.51 -26.67
CA ALA A 147 27.24 17.81 -28.07
C ALA A 147 25.76 18.07 -28.32
N ASN A 148 24.86 17.30 -27.68
CA ASN A 148 23.40 17.50 -27.80
C ASN A 148 22.97 18.88 -27.26
N LEU A 149 23.49 19.29 -26.10
CA LEU A 149 23.11 20.58 -25.49
C LEU A 149 23.64 21.79 -26.29
N LYS A 150 24.72 21.61 -27.03
CA LYS A 150 25.31 22.67 -27.91
C LYS A 150 24.55 22.80 -29.24
N ASN A 151 23.83 21.78 -29.65
CA ASN A 151 23.13 21.77 -30.92
C ASN A 151 21.71 22.32 -30.79
N SER A 152 21.53 23.62 -30.96
CA SER A 152 20.23 24.29 -30.90
C SER A 152 19.25 23.87 -32.01
N ALA A 153 19.73 23.17 -33.04
CA ALA A 153 18.88 22.74 -34.17
C ALA A 153 18.07 21.46 -33.85
N GLN A 154 18.41 20.72 -32.79
CA GLN A 154 17.71 19.49 -32.40
C GLN A 154 17.17 19.63 -30.98
N PRO A 155 15.85 19.43 -30.78
CA PRO A 155 15.27 19.44 -29.45
C PRO A 155 15.83 18.32 -28.57
N LEU A 156 16.00 18.60 -27.28
CA LEU A 156 16.36 17.63 -26.29
C LEU A 156 15.08 16.86 -25.86
N SER A 157 15.05 15.56 -26.13
CA SER A 157 13.97 14.68 -25.68
C SER A 157 13.95 14.56 -24.15
N LEU A 158 12.80 14.79 -23.54
CA LEU A 158 12.59 14.73 -22.10
C LEU A 158 11.45 13.78 -21.80
N TYR A 159 11.56 13.07 -20.67
CA TYR A 159 10.59 12.09 -20.19
C TYR A 159 10.11 12.47 -18.79
N ASN A 160 8.83 12.29 -18.50
CA ASN A 160 8.31 12.46 -17.14
C ASN A 160 8.92 11.43 -16.18
N ALA A 161 9.16 11.81 -14.94
CA ALA A 161 9.70 10.93 -13.92
C ALA A 161 8.61 10.16 -13.16
N SER A 162 7.40 10.71 -13.07
CA SER A 162 6.28 10.11 -12.37
C SER A 162 5.35 9.34 -13.32
N ALA A 163 4.71 8.31 -12.80
CA ALA A 163 3.52 7.71 -13.36
C ALA A 163 2.26 8.27 -12.66
N PHE A 164 1.13 8.16 -13.31
CA PHE A 164 -0.14 8.68 -12.80
C PHE A 164 -1.19 7.57 -12.75
N LEU A 165 -2.04 7.63 -11.73
CA LEU A 165 -3.23 6.81 -11.62
C LEU A 165 -4.46 7.70 -11.70
N SER A 166 -5.39 7.40 -12.60
CA SER A 166 -6.71 7.99 -12.67
C SER A 166 -7.74 7.03 -12.07
N ILE A 167 -8.29 7.38 -10.93
CA ILE A 167 -9.31 6.59 -10.26
C ILE A 167 -10.66 7.14 -10.72
N LYS A 168 -11.41 6.31 -11.44
CA LYS A 168 -12.69 6.67 -12.03
C LYS A 168 -13.75 6.86 -10.96
N LYS A 169 -14.49 7.96 -11.04
CA LYS A 169 -15.66 8.19 -10.20
C LYS A 169 -16.76 7.21 -10.59
N THR A 170 -17.30 6.49 -9.61
CA THR A 170 -18.43 5.57 -9.80
C THR A 170 -19.67 6.16 -9.15
N ASP A 171 -20.78 6.21 -9.87
CA ASP A 171 -22.05 6.69 -9.35
C ASP A 171 -22.56 5.78 -8.22
N GLY A 172 -23.09 6.40 -7.17
CA GLY A 172 -23.58 5.67 -5.99
C GLY A 172 -22.49 5.20 -5.01
N VAL A 173 -21.21 5.44 -5.31
CA VAL A 173 -20.09 5.16 -4.40
C VAL A 173 -19.57 6.48 -3.82
N SER A 174 -19.45 6.53 -2.50
CA SER A 174 -18.95 7.71 -1.78
C SER A 174 -17.64 7.40 -1.05
N PRO A 175 -16.53 7.27 -1.78
CA PRO A 175 -15.24 7.02 -1.15
C PRO A 175 -14.79 8.23 -0.34
N LYS A 176 -14.16 8.00 0.82
CA LYS A 176 -13.60 9.07 1.66
C LYS A 176 -12.14 9.37 1.32
N ALA A 177 -11.38 8.33 1.02
CA ALA A 177 -9.97 8.46 0.69
C ALA A 177 -9.50 7.29 -0.19
N TYR A 178 -8.38 7.49 -0.85
CA TYR A 178 -7.66 6.43 -1.57
C TYR A 178 -6.26 6.29 -1.01
N ARG A 179 -5.76 5.06 -0.97
CA ARG A 179 -4.39 4.75 -0.58
C ARG A 179 -3.75 3.81 -1.58
N LEU A 180 -2.63 4.20 -2.14
CA LEU A 180 -1.79 3.32 -2.94
C LEU A 180 -0.92 2.48 -2.02
N ALA A 181 -1.10 1.17 -2.07
CA ALA A 181 -0.31 0.23 -1.31
C ALA A 181 0.18 -0.91 -2.20
N SER A 182 1.35 -1.46 -1.89
CA SER A 182 1.75 -2.79 -2.33
C SER A 182 1.61 -3.77 -1.17
N ILE A 183 1.58 -5.06 -1.44
CA ILE A 183 1.53 -6.09 -0.39
C ILE A 183 2.60 -5.86 0.68
N GLY A 184 3.81 -5.43 0.27
CA GLY A 184 4.90 -5.13 1.19
C GLY A 184 4.64 -3.97 2.15
N ASN A 185 3.81 -3.00 1.81
CA ASN A 185 3.52 -1.86 2.68
C ASN A 185 2.72 -2.26 3.93
N ARG A 186 1.93 -3.35 3.89
CA ARG A 186 1.22 -3.87 5.05
C ARG A 186 2.02 -4.94 5.82
N VAL A 187 2.91 -5.66 5.14
CA VAL A 187 3.61 -6.85 5.67
C VAL A 187 5.03 -6.53 6.14
N ALA A 188 5.46 -5.29 6.16
CA ALA A 188 6.80 -4.93 6.63
C ALA A 188 6.98 -5.20 8.14
N THR A 189 6.97 -6.47 8.51
CA THR A 189 7.64 -6.96 9.71
C THR A 189 9.12 -7.15 9.40
N LYS A 190 9.98 -6.89 10.38
CA LYS A 190 11.45 -6.85 10.28
C LYS A 190 12.14 -8.06 9.66
N GLU A 191 11.43 -9.13 9.33
CA GLU A 191 12.02 -10.43 8.94
C GLU A 191 11.80 -10.84 7.48
N SER A 192 10.93 -10.17 6.74
CA SER A 192 10.73 -10.41 5.30
C SER A 192 11.13 -9.20 4.47
N ALA A 193 12.37 -8.77 4.58
CA ALA A 193 12.97 -7.84 3.63
C ALA A 193 13.15 -8.54 2.29
N ILE A 194 12.05 -8.79 1.59
CA ILE A 194 12.07 -8.97 0.14
C ILE A 194 12.61 -7.65 -0.39
N ALA A 195 13.61 -7.74 -1.23
CA ALA A 195 14.42 -6.64 -1.74
C ALA A 195 13.62 -5.33 -1.95
N ALA A 196 14.09 -4.28 -1.33
CA ALA A 196 13.50 -2.94 -1.22
C ALA A 196 12.95 -2.24 -2.49
N PRO A 197 13.16 -2.69 -3.74
CA PRO A 197 12.70 -1.98 -4.93
C PRO A 197 11.22 -2.17 -5.29
N LEU A 198 10.45 -2.91 -4.52
CA LEU A 198 9.10 -3.35 -4.92
C LEU A 198 7.95 -2.64 -4.17
N LEU A 199 8.20 -1.52 -3.52
CA LEU A 199 7.21 -0.83 -2.68
C LEU A 199 6.95 0.59 -3.20
N PHE A 200 5.73 1.11 -3.02
CA PHE A 200 5.45 2.51 -3.27
C PHE A 200 6.32 3.39 -2.37
N ALA A 201 6.94 4.39 -2.97
CA ALA A 201 7.74 5.36 -2.26
C ALA A 201 6.89 6.59 -1.91
N SER A 202 6.79 6.91 -0.63
CA SER A 202 6.18 8.16 -0.18
C SER A 202 7.11 9.36 -0.41
N LEU A 203 8.42 9.13 -0.36
CA LEU A 203 9.45 10.11 -0.64
C LEU A 203 10.53 9.50 -1.53
N ALA A 204 10.74 10.10 -2.71
CA ALA A 204 11.72 9.63 -3.68
C ALA A 204 12.85 10.64 -3.86
N LYS A 205 14.09 10.16 -3.86
CA LYS A 205 15.28 10.96 -4.14
C LYS A 205 16.00 10.47 -5.39
N THR A 206 16.31 11.38 -6.29
CA THR A 206 17.13 11.11 -7.48
C THR A 206 18.41 11.91 -7.42
N TYR A 207 19.55 11.23 -7.42
CA TYR A 207 20.86 11.88 -7.48
C TYR A 207 21.25 12.15 -8.93
N MET A 208 21.37 13.44 -9.29
CA MET A 208 21.56 13.90 -10.67
C MET A 208 22.87 13.44 -11.27
N ASN A 209 23.93 13.26 -10.46
CA ASN A 209 25.27 12.89 -10.90
C ASN A 209 25.46 11.38 -11.14
N SER A 210 24.66 10.54 -10.53
CA SER A 210 24.81 9.07 -10.58
C SER A 210 23.63 8.33 -11.16
N ASN A 211 22.51 9.00 -11.40
CA ASN A 211 21.22 8.39 -11.73
C ASN A 211 20.72 7.41 -10.64
N MET A 212 21.30 7.47 -9.44
CA MET A 212 20.82 6.68 -8.34
C MET A 212 19.47 7.20 -7.88
N PHE A 213 18.56 6.27 -7.76
CA PHE A 213 17.27 6.48 -7.14
C PHE A 213 17.29 5.85 -5.75
N VAL A 214 16.85 6.58 -4.75
CA VAL A 214 16.76 6.13 -3.37
C VAL A 214 15.34 6.36 -2.85
N VAL A 215 14.70 5.30 -2.42
CA VAL A 215 13.46 5.36 -1.66
C VAL A 215 13.81 5.61 -0.21
N ASN A 216 13.42 6.74 0.33
CA ASN A 216 13.74 7.09 1.71
C ASN A 216 12.68 6.59 2.71
N GLU A 217 11.43 6.55 2.28
CA GLU A 217 10.31 6.17 3.12
C GLU A 217 9.38 5.26 2.33
N ILE A 218 9.06 4.12 2.93
CA ILE A 218 8.18 3.12 2.33
C ILE A 218 6.88 3.19 3.11
N GLU A 219 5.97 4.06 2.69
CA GLU A 219 4.65 4.21 3.26
C GLU A 219 3.60 4.18 2.14
N LYS A 220 2.35 3.94 2.52
CA LYS A 220 1.23 4.09 1.60
C LYS A 220 1.15 5.53 1.11
N ILE A 221 0.93 5.71 -0.18
CA ILE A 221 0.62 7.02 -0.73
C ILE A 221 -0.85 7.32 -0.44
N SER A 222 -1.11 8.34 0.36
CA SER A 222 -2.46 8.81 0.67
C SER A 222 -2.91 9.87 -0.33
N CYS A 223 -4.18 9.80 -0.74
CA CYS A 223 -4.80 10.74 -1.64
C CYS A 223 -6.24 11.04 -1.23
N ASN A 224 -6.60 12.31 -1.17
CA ASN A 224 -7.98 12.73 -0.97
C ASN A 224 -8.80 12.46 -2.25
N VAL A 225 -10.09 12.26 -2.08
CA VAL A 225 -11.01 12.10 -3.21
C VAL A 225 -11.24 13.46 -3.87
N ASN A 226 -11.17 13.50 -5.19
CA ASN A 226 -11.61 14.65 -5.96
C ASN A 226 -13.14 14.63 -6.10
N SER A 227 -13.84 15.59 -5.48
CA SER A 227 -15.31 15.70 -5.55
C SER A 227 -15.83 15.96 -6.95
N ASP A 228 -15.04 16.62 -7.80
CA ASP A 228 -15.49 17.20 -9.06
C ASP A 228 -15.26 16.29 -10.27
N GLY A 229 -14.67 15.11 -10.07
CA GLY A 229 -14.40 14.19 -11.16
C GLY A 229 -13.52 13.01 -10.76
N ASP A 230 -12.75 12.49 -11.71
CA ASP A 230 -11.77 11.44 -11.45
C ASP A 230 -10.70 11.93 -10.46
N THR A 231 -10.26 11.04 -9.60
CA THR A 231 -9.16 11.32 -8.67
C THR A 231 -7.83 10.92 -9.29
N TYR A 232 -6.84 11.78 -9.19
CA TYR A 232 -5.51 11.55 -9.75
C TYR A 232 -4.47 11.39 -8.65
N VAL A 233 -3.61 10.36 -8.79
CA VAL A 233 -2.50 10.08 -7.88
C VAL A 233 -1.21 9.95 -8.68
N ALA A 234 -0.18 10.70 -8.29
CA ALA A 234 1.16 10.54 -8.83
C ALA A 234 1.96 9.56 -7.97
N PHE A 235 2.83 8.79 -8.59
CA PHE A 235 3.77 7.89 -7.92
C PHE A 235 5.02 7.69 -8.76
N HIS A 236 6.10 7.26 -8.15
CA HIS A 236 7.33 6.99 -8.89
C HIS A 236 7.16 5.75 -9.78
N ALA A 237 7.46 5.90 -11.06
CA ALA A 237 7.39 4.81 -12.03
C ALA A 237 8.51 3.80 -11.77
N GLN A 238 8.12 2.60 -11.39
CA GLN A 238 9.01 1.47 -11.12
C GLN A 238 8.23 0.16 -11.15
N ALA A 239 8.93 -0.96 -11.12
CA ALA A 239 8.31 -2.25 -10.88
C ALA A 239 7.80 -2.33 -9.44
N ILE A 240 6.54 -2.71 -9.23
CA ILE A 240 5.90 -2.78 -7.91
C ILE A 240 5.28 -4.17 -7.72
N ALA A 241 5.56 -4.79 -6.59
CA ALA A 241 4.98 -6.09 -6.25
C ALA A 241 3.48 -5.97 -6.00
N LYS A 242 2.68 -6.57 -6.88
CA LYS A 242 1.22 -6.67 -6.79
C LYS A 242 0.58 -5.37 -6.27
N PRO A 243 0.66 -4.29 -7.03
CA PRO A 243 0.11 -3.00 -6.62
C PRO A 243 -1.40 -3.13 -6.46
N THR A 244 -1.90 -2.68 -5.34
CA THR A 244 -3.33 -2.55 -5.08
C THR A 244 -3.63 -1.15 -4.59
N LEU A 245 -4.74 -0.61 -5.06
CA LEU A 245 -5.34 0.59 -4.52
C LEU A 245 -6.29 0.18 -3.41
N GLU A 246 -6.07 0.72 -2.21
CA GLU A 246 -7.00 0.58 -1.10
C GLU A 246 -7.96 1.77 -1.11
N CYS A 247 -9.24 1.48 -1.31
CA CYS A 247 -10.30 2.48 -1.27
C CYS A 247 -11.02 2.41 0.06
N GLU A 248 -10.97 3.47 0.85
CA GLU A 248 -11.78 3.65 2.05
C GLU A 248 -13.17 4.16 1.64
N ILE A 249 -14.19 3.34 1.83
CA ILE A 249 -15.55 3.61 1.35
C ILE A 249 -16.53 3.50 2.52
N THR A 250 -17.45 4.46 2.63
CA THR A 250 -18.63 4.34 3.47
C THR A 250 -19.81 3.93 2.60
N LEU A 251 -20.42 2.80 2.89
CA LEU A 251 -21.61 2.28 2.19
C LEU A 251 -22.88 3.06 2.59
N GLU A 252 -23.96 2.90 1.84
CA GLU A 252 -25.23 3.56 2.12
C GLU A 252 -25.82 3.26 3.50
N ASN A 253 -25.62 2.04 3.99
CA ASN A 253 -26.02 1.63 5.35
C ASN A 253 -25.10 2.15 6.47
N GLY A 254 -24.08 2.94 6.13
CA GLY A 254 -23.11 3.50 7.07
C GLY A 254 -21.91 2.61 7.37
N VAL A 255 -21.84 1.39 6.84
CA VAL A 255 -20.69 0.49 7.03
C VAL A 255 -19.47 1.03 6.32
N ASN A 256 -18.34 1.08 7.03
CA ASN A 256 -17.05 1.45 6.46
C ASN A 256 -16.29 0.20 6.01
N ILE A 257 -15.83 0.21 4.76
CA ILE A 257 -15.05 -0.87 4.15
C ILE A 257 -13.75 -0.38 3.56
N ILE A 258 -12.80 -1.29 3.38
CA ILE A 258 -11.67 -1.10 2.47
C ILE A 258 -11.85 -2.08 1.31
N GLU A 259 -12.04 -1.53 0.12
CA GLU A 259 -12.02 -2.28 -1.14
C GLU A 259 -10.59 -2.27 -1.70
N ASN A 260 -10.06 -3.44 -2.05
CA ASN A 260 -8.80 -3.54 -2.78
C ASN A 260 -9.12 -3.58 -4.27
N VAL A 261 -8.63 -2.60 -5.01
CA VAL A 261 -8.89 -2.42 -6.44
C VAL A 261 -7.61 -2.66 -7.23
N ASP A 262 -7.70 -3.48 -8.27
CA ASP A 262 -6.58 -3.68 -9.20
C ASP A 262 -6.37 -2.43 -10.07
N ILE A 263 -5.11 -2.13 -10.36
CA ILE A 263 -4.74 -1.03 -11.26
C ILE A 263 -4.65 -1.58 -12.67
N ASP A 264 -5.55 -1.12 -13.53
CA ASP A 264 -5.63 -1.51 -14.95
C ASP A 264 -4.48 -0.93 -15.77
N GLY A 265 -4.05 -1.70 -16.78
CA GLY A 265 -3.03 -1.26 -17.75
C GLY A 265 -1.59 -1.42 -17.26
N SER A 266 -1.37 -1.87 -16.02
CA SER A 266 -0.06 -2.37 -15.64
C SER A 266 0.22 -3.64 -16.46
N SER A 267 1.37 -3.69 -17.15
CA SER A 267 1.78 -4.92 -17.83
C SER A 267 1.82 -6.07 -16.82
N ALA A 268 1.27 -7.22 -17.19
CA ALA A 268 1.41 -8.42 -16.38
C ALA A 268 2.89 -8.81 -16.35
N GLY A 269 3.62 -8.25 -15.39
CA GLY A 269 5.02 -8.55 -15.17
C GLY A 269 5.25 -10.00 -14.83
N SER A 270 6.47 -10.45 -14.99
CA SER A 270 6.92 -11.79 -14.61
C SER A 270 6.67 -12.04 -13.12
N TYR A 271 6.39 -13.27 -12.76
CA TYR A 271 6.41 -13.69 -11.36
C TYR A 271 7.85 -13.61 -10.87
N GLY A 272 8.12 -12.83 -9.82
CA GLY A 272 9.39 -12.88 -9.11
C GLY A 272 9.57 -14.25 -8.43
N ASP A 273 10.79 -14.53 -7.97
CA ASP A 273 11.19 -15.82 -7.36
C ASP A 273 10.29 -16.29 -6.20
N ALA A 274 9.49 -15.39 -5.60
CA ALA A 274 8.54 -15.70 -4.52
C ALA A 274 7.10 -15.95 -5.01
N GLY A 275 6.84 -16.05 -6.33
CA GLY A 275 5.50 -16.19 -6.87
C GLY A 275 4.62 -14.93 -6.78
N ILE A 276 5.21 -13.79 -6.45
CA ILE A 276 4.53 -12.50 -6.37
C ILE A 276 4.53 -11.87 -7.75
N ARG A 277 3.33 -11.52 -8.25
CA ARG A 277 3.18 -10.78 -9.52
C ARG A 277 3.79 -9.39 -9.36
N ILE A 278 4.70 -9.05 -10.26
CA ILE A 278 5.29 -7.71 -10.35
C ILE A 278 4.58 -6.97 -11.49
N ALA A 279 4.14 -5.75 -11.23
CA ALA A 279 3.62 -4.86 -12.26
C ALA A 279 4.66 -3.79 -12.57
N ASP A 280 4.94 -3.59 -13.85
CA ASP A 280 5.83 -2.54 -14.33
C ASP A 280 5.02 -1.30 -14.68
N PHE A 281 5.43 -0.16 -14.13
CA PHE A 281 4.88 1.14 -14.42
C PHE A 281 5.88 1.99 -15.21
N GLU A 282 5.40 2.61 -16.26
CA GLU A 282 6.20 3.41 -17.15
C GLU A 282 6.08 4.91 -16.83
N ASN A 283 7.16 5.61 -16.97
CA ASN A 283 7.24 7.06 -16.77
C ASN A 283 6.27 7.83 -17.68
N GLY A 284 5.54 8.78 -17.13
CA GLY A 284 4.58 9.62 -17.84
C GLY A 284 3.31 8.94 -18.29
N LYS A 285 3.12 7.66 -18.01
CA LYS A 285 1.91 6.92 -18.37
C LYS A 285 0.82 7.10 -17.30
N THR A 286 -0.42 7.16 -17.74
CA THR A 286 -1.58 7.19 -16.86
C THR A 286 -2.24 5.81 -16.85
N TYR A 287 -2.42 5.26 -15.68
CA TYR A 287 -3.12 4.00 -15.39
C TYR A 287 -4.52 4.31 -14.87
N THR A 288 -5.40 3.31 -14.85
CA THR A 288 -6.76 3.48 -14.36
C THR A 288 -7.09 2.48 -13.27
N ALA A 289 -8.01 2.89 -12.38
CA ALA A 289 -8.62 2.02 -11.38
C ALA A 289 -10.09 2.42 -11.23
N THR A 290 -10.94 1.48 -10.82
CA THR A 290 -12.37 1.73 -10.58
C THR A 290 -12.76 1.12 -9.25
N ALA A 291 -13.11 1.98 -8.28
CA ALA A 291 -13.71 1.55 -7.02
C ALA A 291 -15.21 1.31 -7.22
N THR A 292 -15.70 0.15 -6.85
CA THR A 292 -17.08 -0.26 -7.10
C THR A 292 -17.98 -0.14 -5.88
N GLY A 293 -17.40 -0.05 -4.67
CA GLY A 293 -18.13 -0.14 -3.41
C GLY A 293 -18.75 -1.51 -3.16
N LYS A 294 -18.36 -2.50 -3.96
CA LYS A 294 -18.91 -3.84 -3.86
C LYS A 294 -18.26 -4.63 -2.74
N VAL A 295 -19.08 -5.11 -1.82
CA VAL A 295 -18.61 -6.04 -0.80
C VAL A 295 -18.46 -7.44 -1.39
N SER A 296 -17.32 -8.05 -1.11
CA SER A 296 -17.01 -9.44 -1.50
C SER A 296 -16.31 -10.16 -0.34
N VAL A 297 -16.23 -11.48 -0.45
CA VAL A 297 -15.43 -12.28 0.50
C VAL A 297 -13.99 -11.79 0.48
N GLY A 298 -13.43 -11.50 1.66
CA GLY A 298 -12.11 -10.91 1.84
C GLY A 298 -12.10 -9.38 1.97
N THR A 299 -13.22 -8.69 1.76
CA THR A 299 -13.34 -7.24 2.05
C THR A 299 -13.16 -6.99 3.55
N PHE A 300 -12.50 -5.91 3.89
CA PHE A 300 -12.31 -5.49 5.28
C PHE A 300 -13.44 -4.57 5.73
N LEU A 301 -14.04 -4.86 6.89
CA LEU A 301 -14.89 -3.92 7.62
C LEU A 301 -14.05 -3.12 8.60
N CYS A 302 -14.37 -1.83 8.74
CA CYS A 302 -13.58 -0.89 9.51
C CYS A 302 -14.44 -0.12 10.51
N ASP A 303 -13.79 0.44 11.53
CA ASP A 303 -14.38 1.48 12.39
C ASP A 303 -14.43 2.84 11.68
N ASP A 304 -14.86 3.88 12.40
CA ASP A 304 -15.00 5.23 11.86
C ASP A 304 -13.67 5.88 11.45
N ASP A 305 -12.57 5.40 11.99
CA ASP A 305 -11.21 5.83 11.63
C ASP A 305 -10.57 4.97 10.53
N PHE A 306 -11.36 4.09 9.90
CA PHE A 306 -10.90 3.09 8.91
C PHE A 306 -9.83 2.12 9.42
N ASN A 307 -9.76 1.88 10.73
CA ASN A 307 -9.00 0.75 11.24
C ASN A 307 -9.74 -0.56 10.96
N VAL A 308 -9.05 -1.53 10.40
CA VAL A 308 -9.65 -2.83 10.07
C VAL A 308 -10.07 -3.56 11.35
N ARG A 309 -11.34 -4.00 11.40
CA ARG A 309 -11.94 -4.69 12.54
C ARG A 309 -12.39 -6.10 12.21
N ALA A 310 -12.84 -6.35 10.97
CA ALA A 310 -13.28 -7.66 10.54
C ALA A 310 -12.97 -7.94 9.07
N ILE A 311 -13.02 -9.23 8.69
CA ILE A 311 -12.89 -9.73 7.33
C ILE A 311 -14.21 -10.37 6.92
N VAL A 312 -14.78 -9.92 5.83
CA VAL A 312 -16.01 -10.50 5.24
C VAL A 312 -15.71 -11.93 4.79
N TYR A 313 -16.52 -12.87 5.24
CA TYR A 313 -16.41 -14.27 4.85
C TYR A 313 -17.65 -14.81 4.15
N ASP A 314 -18.75 -14.09 4.22
CA ASP A 314 -20.03 -14.51 3.65
C ASP A 314 -20.78 -13.26 3.18
N THR A 315 -21.26 -13.27 1.92
CA THR A 315 -22.04 -12.19 1.31
C THR A 315 -23.44 -12.65 0.92
N GLU A 316 -23.88 -13.81 1.42
CA GLU A 316 -25.24 -14.26 1.19
C GLU A 316 -26.26 -13.35 1.87
N ASN A 317 -27.32 -13.03 1.15
CA ASN A 317 -28.45 -12.29 1.68
C ASN A 317 -29.08 -13.09 2.83
N LEU A 318 -28.95 -12.59 4.05
CA LEU A 318 -29.42 -13.24 5.26
C LEU A 318 -30.95 -13.15 5.44
N ASN A 319 -31.66 -12.60 4.45
CA ASN A 319 -33.10 -12.36 4.49
C ASN A 319 -33.56 -11.61 5.76
N ARG A 320 -32.69 -10.72 6.27
CA ARG A 320 -32.94 -9.88 7.44
C ARG A 320 -33.01 -8.42 6.97
N GLU A 321 -34.08 -7.74 7.31
CA GLU A 321 -34.33 -6.36 6.90
C GLU A 321 -33.22 -5.38 7.32
N GLN A 322 -32.46 -5.71 8.38
CA GLN A 322 -31.51 -4.78 8.98
C GLN A 322 -30.03 -5.09 8.61
N TYR A 323 -29.67 -6.36 8.37
CA TYR A 323 -28.28 -6.78 8.12
C TYR A 323 -28.25 -7.75 6.94
N GLY A 324 -28.40 -7.23 5.72
CA GLY A 324 -28.63 -8.04 4.52
C GLY A 324 -27.40 -8.29 3.66
N TYR A 325 -26.26 -7.66 3.97
CA TYR A 325 -25.08 -7.72 3.08
C TYR A 325 -24.15 -8.89 3.36
N GLY A 326 -24.08 -9.38 4.60
CA GLY A 326 -23.24 -10.52 4.89
C GLY A 326 -22.79 -10.66 6.34
N ARG A 327 -21.71 -11.44 6.51
CA ARG A 327 -21.05 -11.73 7.80
C ARG A 327 -19.56 -11.49 7.71
N ALA A 328 -18.98 -11.02 8.81
CA ALA A 328 -17.55 -10.80 8.91
C ALA A 328 -17.00 -11.32 10.25
N MET A 329 -15.77 -11.85 10.23
CA MET A 329 -15.05 -12.35 11.39
C MET A 329 -14.05 -11.32 11.89
N ALA A 330 -13.98 -11.09 13.18
CA ALA A 330 -13.02 -10.21 13.82
C ALA A 330 -11.57 -10.56 13.45
N VAL A 331 -10.74 -9.56 13.19
CA VAL A 331 -9.33 -9.76 12.84
C VAL A 331 -8.48 -10.16 14.05
N ASN A 332 -8.86 -9.77 15.26
CA ASN A 332 -8.18 -10.14 16.49
C ASN A 332 -9.05 -11.09 17.33
N GLU A 333 -8.42 -11.84 18.20
CA GLU A 333 -9.10 -12.63 19.21
C GLU A 333 -9.72 -11.72 20.27
N ALA A 334 -10.90 -12.09 20.75
CA ALA A 334 -11.54 -11.42 21.88
C ALA A 334 -10.94 -11.88 23.21
N ALA A 335 -10.58 -13.15 23.30
CA ALA A 335 -9.84 -13.73 24.41
C ALA A 335 -9.21 -15.08 24.00
N ASP A 336 -8.18 -15.47 24.71
CA ASP A 336 -7.63 -16.82 24.74
C ASP A 336 -8.07 -17.56 26.03
N ASN A 337 -7.95 -18.87 26.04
CA ASN A 337 -8.06 -19.71 27.25
C ASN A 337 -9.28 -19.44 28.14
N THR A 338 -10.46 -19.29 27.54
CA THR A 338 -11.74 -18.96 28.19
C THR A 338 -12.66 -20.19 28.25
N SER A 339 -13.44 -20.37 29.34
CA SER A 339 -14.53 -21.34 29.38
C SER A 339 -15.70 -20.88 28.54
N TRP A 340 -16.49 -21.83 28.00
CA TRP A 340 -17.73 -21.45 27.34
C TRP A 340 -18.73 -20.89 28.35
N SER A 341 -18.94 -21.60 29.44
CA SER A 341 -19.74 -21.19 30.62
C SER A 341 -19.09 -21.68 31.91
N ASN A 342 -19.39 -20.99 33.00
CA ASN A 342 -19.04 -21.41 34.37
C ASN A 342 -20.14 -22.24 35.04
N ALA A 343 -21.29 -22.42 34.38
CA ALA A 343 -22.36 -23.27 34.85
C ALA A 343 -22.05 -24.76 34.59
N GLU A 344 -22.51 -25.66 35.45
CA GLU A 344 -22.38 -27.11 35.23
C GLU A 344 -23.24 -27.62 34.07
N THR A 345 -24.37 -26.95 33.81
CA THR A 345 -25.29 -27.25 32.72
C THR A 345 -26.01 -25.98 32.28
N LEU A 346 -26.27 -25.87 30.98
CA LEU A 346 -27.05 -24.78 30.42
C LEU A 346 -28.55 -24.98 30.78
N PRO A 347 -29.36 -23.91 30.80
CA PRO A 347 -30.77 -23.98 31.11
C PRO A 347 -31.51 -24.87 30.09
N SER A 348 -32.52 -25.61 30.54
CA SER A 348 -33.29 -26.52 29.68
C SER A 348 -33.95 -25.83 28.47
N SER A 349 -34.27 -24.53 28.59
CA SER A 349 -34.79 -23.72 27.50
C SER A 349 -33.79 -23.53 26.35
N ALA A 350 -32.48 -23.78 26.56
CA ALA A 350 -31.46 -23.77 25.52
C ALA A 350 -31.51 -25.01 24.60
N SER A 351 -32.30 -26.06 24.97
CA SER A 351 -32.42 -27.28 24.14
C SER A 351 -32.87 -27.00 22.70
N LYS A 352 -33.62 -25.94 22.46
CA LYS A 352 -34.04 -25.50 21.11
C LYS A 352 -32.86 -25.11 20.19
N TYR A 353 -31.68 -24.82 20.73
CA TYR A 353 -30.47 -24.47 19.99
C TYR A 353 -29.55 -25.66 19.75
N ILE A 354 -29.85 -26.84 20.34
CA ILE A 354 -29.09 -28.05 20.02
C ILE A 354 -29.31 -28.39 18.54
N THR A 355 -28.24 -28.73 17.85
CA THR A 355 -28.28 -29.04 16.43
C THR A 355 -27.57 -30.35 16.10
N SER A 356 -28.17 -31.14 15.18
CA SER A 356 -27.53 -32.31 14.57
C SER A 356 -26.81 -31.93 13.24
N SER A 357 -27.20 -30.83 12.63
CA SER A 357 -26.63 -30.33 11.37
C SER A 357 -25.59 -29.22 11.63
N VAL A 358 -24.62 -29.51 12.48
CA VAL A 358 -23.70 -28.52 13.03
C VAL A 358 -22.88 -27.79 11.98
N MET A 359 -22.47 -28.47 10.88
CA MET A 359 -21.65 -27.92 9.83
C MET A 359 -22.34 -26.81 9.01
N THR A 360 -23.67 -26.78 9.06
CA THR A 360 -24.50 -25.80 8.36
C THR A 360 -25.26 -24.88 9.30
N ASP A 361 -24.97 -24.96 10.60
CA ASP A 361 -25.59 -24.11 11.61
C ASP A 361 -25.09 -22.66 11.50
N LEU A 362 -25.94 -21.74 11.14
CA LEU A 362 -25.64 -20.31 10.97
C LEU A 362 -26.34 -19.42 12.01
N ARG A 363 -26.70 -20.00 13.17
CA ARG A 363 -27.46 -19.32 14.24
C ARG A 363 -26.57 -18.68 15.30
N GLY A 364 -25.30 -18.39 15.00
CA GLY A 364 -24.37 -17.81 15.97
C GLY A 364 -24.93 -16.58 16.66
N TYR A 365 -25.52 -15.65 15.90
CA TYR A 365 -26.13 -14.45 16.44
C TYR A 365 -27.32 -14.75 17.37
N GLU A 366 -28.25 -15.62 16.95
CA GLU A 366 -29.45 -15.95 17.73
C GLU A 366 -29.11 -16.63 19.05
N VAL A 367 -28.15 -17.56 19.01
CA VAL A 367 -27.67 -18.26 20.21
C VAL A 367 -26.95 -17.29 21.14
N SER A 368 -26.11 -16.44 20.59
CA SER A 368 -25.40 -15.42 21.38
C SER A 368 -26.36 -14.43 22.01
N ASP A 369 -27.37 -13.96 21.27
CA ASP A 369 -28.40 -13.05 21.78
C ASP A 369 -29.18 -13.64 22.95
N TYR A 370 -29.50 -14.97 22.89
CA TYR A 370 -30.16 -15.67 23.98
C TYR A 370 -29.28 -15.76 25.24
N PHE A 371 -27.97 -15.98 25.10
CA PHE A 371 -27.06 -16.21 26.22
C PHE A 371 -26.36 -14.96 26.73
N LYS A 372 -26.33 -13.87 25.97
CA LYS A 372 -25.67 -12.62 26.39
C LYS A 372 -26.31 -12.03 27.65
N GLY A 373 -25.48 -11.41 28.48
CA GLY A 373 -25.95 -10.80 29.74
C GLY A 373 -26.05 -11.75 30.94
N ASN A 374 -25.97 -13.04 30.75
CA ASN A 374 -25.77 -13.99 31.85
C ASN A 374 -24.27 -14.11 32.15
N ALA A 375 -23.85 -13.67 33.35
CA ALA A 375 -22.44 -13.64 33.74
C ALA A 375 -21.72 -14.99 33.70
N GLU A 376 -22.45 -16.10 33.76
CA GLU A 376 -21.88 -17.45 33.67
C GLU A 376 -21.39 -17.79 32.24
N ASN A 377 -21.96 -17.20 31.19
CA ASN A 377 -21.67 -17.52 29.79
C ASN A 377 -20.49 -16.72 29.27
N ALA A 378 -19.29 -17.04 29.75
CA ALA A 378 -18.09 -16.23 29.54
C ALA A 378 -17.76 -16.04 28.06
N ALA A 379 -17.75 -17.10 27.23
CA ALA A 379 -17.39 -17.00 25.82
C ALA A 379 -18.33 -16.09 25.02
N VAL A 380 -19.66 -16.23 25.28
CA VAL A 380 -20.67 -15.39 24.60
C VAL A 380 -20.53 -13.92 25.00
N ASN A 381 -20.39 -13.64 26.32
CA ASN A 381 -20.25 -12.27 26.80
C ASN A 381 -18.97 -11.60 26.31
N ILE A 382 -17.86 -12.34 26.27
CA ILE A 382 -16.58 -11.84 25.73
C ILE A 382 -16.72 -11.51 24.24
N ALA A 383 -17.37 -12.37 23.45
CA ALA A 383 -17.63 -12.07 22.05
C ALA A 383 -18.52 -10.83 21.89
N ALA A 384 -19.61 -10.73 22.67
CA ALA A 384 -20.57 -9.62 22.61
C ALA A 384 -19.97 -8.27 23.03
N THR A 385 -18.93 -8.26 23.85
CA THR A 385 -18.25 -7.06 24.34
C THR A 385 -16.85 -6.86 23.73
N TYR A 386 -16.56 -7.56 22.64
CA TYR A 386 -15.21 -7.58 22.03
C TYR A 386 -14.66 -6.19 21.71
N GLN A 387 -15.48 -5.34 21.11
CA GLN A 387 -15.13 -3.95 20.74
C GLN A 387 -16.41 -3.10 20.67
N ASN A 388 -16.24 -1.80 20.44
CA ASN A 388 -17.38 -0.94 20.10
C ASN A 388 -18.10 -1.49 18.85
N SER A 389 -19.43 -1.33 18.82
CA SER A 389 -20.24 -1.67 17.64
C SER A 389 -19.73 -0.95 16.41
N LEU A 390 -19.68 -1.62 15.28
CA LEU A 390 -19.39 -1.00 13.98
C LEU A 390 -20.67 -0.36 13.44
N GLN A 391 -20.54 0.83 12.86
CA GLN A 391 -21.67 1.53 12.27
C GLN A 391 -22.31 0.67 11.16
N GLY A 392 -23.63 0.57 11.16
CA GLY A 392 -24.38 -0.24 10.19
C GLY A 392 -24.29 -1.75 10.39
N CYS A 393 -23.62 -2.22 11.44
CA CYS A 393 -23.48 -3.63 11.78
C CYS A 393 -24.30 -4.03 13.01
N SER A 394 -24.50 -5.36 13.19
CA SER A 394 -25.03 -5.94 14.43
C SER A 394 -24.06 -5.74 15.60
N ASP A 395 -24.51 -6.05 16.81
CA ASP A 395 -23.59 -6.35 17.91
C ASP A 395 -22.67 -7.52 17.54
N TRP A 396 -21.47 -7.52 18.11
CA TRP A 396 -20.57 -8.67 18.04
C TRP A 396 -21.19 -9.90 18.69
N TYR A 397 -20.90 -11.07 18.17
CA TYR A 397 -21.44 -12.31 18.69
C TYR A 397 -20.46 -13.49 18.54
N LEU A 398 -20.68 -14.57 19.28
CA LEU A 398 -19.92 -15.80 19.17
C LEU A 398 -20.40 -16.57 17.92
N PRO A 399 -19.54 -16.81 16.91
CA PRO A 399 -19.95 -17.49 15.68
C PRO A 399 -20.29 -18.97 15.93
N SER A 400 -21.22 -19.50 15.13
CA SER A 400 -21.55 -20.93 15.10
C SER A 400 -20.49 -21.73 14.34
N VAL A 401 -20.58 -23.07 14.37
CA VAL A 401 -19.71 -23.96 13.59
C VAL A 401 -19.83 -23.70 12.09
N GLY A 402 -21.04 -23.58 11.55
CA GLY A 402 -21.25 -23.31 10.13
C GLY A 402 -20.66 -21.98 9.68
N GLU A 403 -20.73 -20.95 10.52
CA GLU A 403 -20.11 -19.65 10.25
C GLU A 403 -18.57 -19.74 10.24
N TRP A 404 -17.97 -20.53 11.14
CA TRP A 404 -16.54 -20.84 11.08
C TRP A 404 -16.17 -21.63 9.82
N MET A 405 -17.01 -22.58 9.39
CA MET A 405 -16.78 -23.34 8.15
C MET A 405 -16.85 -22.43 6.93
N ASN A 406 -17.80 -21.48 6.89
CA ASN A 406 -17.87 -20.49 5.83
C ASN A 406 -16.64 -19.58 5.84
N PHE A 407 -16.20 -19.08 7.01
CA PHE A 407 -14.98 -18.30 7.15
C PHE A 407 -13.76 -19.04 6.58
N TRP A 408 -13.60 -20.29 6.92
CA TRP A 408 -12.48 -21.11 6.46
C TRP A 408 -12.55 -21.41 4.96
N ASN A 409 -13.68 -21.90 4.49
CA ASN A 409 -13.81 -22.39 3.11
C ASN A 409 -13.84 -21.23 2.10
N ASN A 410 -14.62 -20.20 2.37
CA ASN A 410 -14.78 -19.08 1.44
C ASN A 410 -13.50 -18.25 1.31
N LEU A 411 -12.74 -18.10 2.38
CA LEU A 411 -11.44 -17.43 2.35
C LEU A 411 -10.30 -18.34 1.86
N GLY A 412 -10.53 -19.64 1.70
CA GLY A 412 -9.57 -20.60 1.12
C GLY A 412 -8.53 -21.13 2.08
N GLY A 413 -8.89 -21.31 3.37
CA GLY A 413 -8.11 -21.97 4.40
C GLY A 413 -7.07 -21.09 5.08
N MET A 414 -6.35 -21.65 6.05
CA MET A 414 -5.47 -20.95 7.00
C MET A 414 -4.43 -20.04 6.30
N ALA A 415 -3.80 -20.55 5.25
CA ALA A 415 -2.74 -19.78 4.56
C ALA A 415 -3.26 -18.45 3.97
N LYS A 416 -4.44 -18.48 3.34
CA LYS A 416 -5.05 -17.27 2.77
C LYS A 416 -5.63 -16.36 3.85
N ILE A 417 -6.25 -16.93 4.89
CA ILE A 417 -6.73 -16.18 6.05
C ILE A 417 -5.57 -15.43 6.70
N ASN A 418 -4.42 -16.08 6.91
CA ASN A 418 -3.25 -15.46 7.51
C ASN A 418 -2.67 -14.33 6.65
N ILE A 419 -2.75 -14.42 5.32
CA ILE A 419 -2.41 -13.30 4.44
C ILE A 419 -3.32 -12.09 4.72
N LEU A 420 -4.63 -12.29 4.81
CA LEU A 420 -5.60 -11.22 5.10
C LEU A 420 -5.40 -10.64 6.51
N LEU A 421 -5.15 -11.47 7.51
CA LEU A 421 -4.85 -11.02 8.88
C LEU A 421 -3.59 -10.15 8.92
N ARG A 422 -2.51 -10.56 8.24
CA ARG A 422 -1.31 -9.72 8.09
C ARG A 422 -1.62 -8.39 7.39
N GLN A 423 -2.41 -8.42 6.32
CA GLN A 423 -2.83 -7.20 5.63
C GLN A 423 -3.64 -6.27 6.55
N ALA A 424 -4.43 -6.83 7.46
CA ALA A 424 -5.15 -6.09 8.49
C ALA A 424 -4.27 -5.62 9.65
N GLY A 425 -2.97 -5.98 9.69
CA GLY A 425 -2.08 -5.69 10.82
C GLY A 425 -2.37 -6.53 12.06
N ALA A 426 -3.04 -7.67 11.91
CA ALA A 426 -3.44 -8.58 12.99
C ALA A 426 -2.52 -9.80 13.08
N ALA A 427 -2.58 -10.48 14.23
CA ALA A 427 -1.85 -11.74 14.44
C ALA A 427 -2.44 -12.86 13.57
N GLU A 428 -1.56 -13.73 13.08
CA GLU A 428 -1.95 -14.93 12.33
C GLU A 428 -2.69 -15.94 13.21
N LEU A 429 -3.55 -16.74 12.58
CA LEU A 429 -4.13 -17.90 13.22
C LEU A 429 -3.03 -18.96 13.44
N ASN A 430 -2.79 -19.32 14.68
CA ASN A 430 -1.88 -20.38 15.08
C ASN A 430 -2.64 -21.41 15.95
N GLY A 431 -2.71 -22.65 15.47
CA GLY A 431 -3.30 -23.74 16.26
C GLY A 431 -4.76 -23.47 16.62
N VAL A 432 -5.61 -23.30 15.63
CA VAL A 432 -7.03 -22.93 15.77
C VAL A 432 -7.73 -23.82 16.80
N LYS A 433 -8.20 -23.21 17.88
CA LYS A 433 -9.01 -23.84 18.93
C LYS A 433 -9.94 -22.77 19.53
N TYR A 434 -11.12 -22.63 18.95
CA TYR A 434 -12.05 -21.56 19.32
C TYR A 434 -13.41 -22.10 19.70
N TRP A 435 -14.04 -21.47 20.69
CA TRP A 435 -15.43 -21.71 21.02
C TRP A 435 -16.35 -21.31 19.87
N THR A 436 -17.48 -22.01 19.78
CA THR A 436 -18.60 -21.67 18.90
C THR A 436 -19.88 -21.52 19.69
N ALA A 437 -20.89 -20.87 19.10
CA ALA A 437 -22.22 -20.78 19.65
C ALA A 437 -23.05 -22.10 19.48
N SER A 438 -22.59 -23.02 18.63
CA SER A 438 -23.32 -24.27 18.34
C SER A 438 -23.28 -25.24 19.53
N LEU A 439 -24.43 -25.82 19.85
CA LEU A 439 -24.61 -26.77 20.97
C LEU A 439 -24.83 -28.19 20.46
N ARG A 440 -24.06 -29.15 21.01
CA ARG A 440 -24.34 -30.57 20.91
C ARG A 440 -25.34 -31.01 21.97
N GLY A 441 -25.20 -30.47 23.18
CA GLY A 441 -26.02 -30.75 24.35
C GLY A 441 -26.00 -29.58 25.33
N LEU A 442 -26.64 -29.73 26.48
CA LEU A 442 -26.65 -28.68 27.50
C LEU A 442 -25.36 -28.60 28.33
N THR A 443 -24.47 -29.57 28.18
CA THR A 443 -23.19 -29.66 28.92
C THR A 443 -21.98 -29.59 28.01
N ASP A 444 -22.16 -29.70 26.69
CA ASP A 444 -21.10 -29.89 25.74
C ASP A 444 -21.33 -29.06 24.43
N PRO A 445 -21.03 -27.77 24.43
CA PRO A 445 -20.97 -26.95 23.23
C PRO A 445 -19.86 -27.43 22.29
N TYR A 446 -19.91 -26.98 21.03
CA TYR A 446 -18.83 -27.24 20.09
C TYR A 446 -17.73 -26.19 20.18
N ALA A 447 -16.49 -26.65 20.06
CA ALA A 447 -15.35 -25.85 19.66
C ALA A 447 -14.95 -26.21 18.24
N ILE A 448 -14.33 -25.28 17.52
CA ILE A 448 -13.64 -25.54 16.25
C ILE A 448 -12.17 -25.83 16.56
N MET A 449 -11.63 -26.87 15.94
CA MET A 449 -10.21 -27.21 16.00
C MET A 449 -9.65 -27.46 14.60
N GLU A 450 -8.43 -26.99 14.36
CA GLU A 450 -7.69 -27.31 13.13
C GLU A 450 -6.98 -28.66 13.31
N ASN A 451 -7.11 -29.51 12.31
CA ASN A 451 -6.42 -30.79 12.26
C ASN A 451 -6.04 -31.13 10.82
N GLY A 452 -4.73 -31.12 10.55
CA GLY A 452 -4.19 -31.46 9.22
C GLY A 452 -4.69 -30.58 8.08
N GLY A 453 -4.88 -29.28 8.31
CA GLY A 453 -5.35 -28.32 7.32
C GLY A 453 -6.88 -28.22 7.19
N ASN A 454 -7.63 -28.97 7.98
CA ASN A 454 -9.10 -28.92 7.99
C ASN A 454 -9.64 -28.42 9.33
N LEU A 455 -10.75 -27.71 9.30
CA LEU A 455 -11.51 -27.40 10.51
C LEU A 455 -12.44 -28.54 10.89
N MET A 456 -12.45 -28.88 12.17
CA MET A 456 -13.31 -29.92 12.73
C MET A 456 -14.06 -29.42 13.95
N PRO A 457 -15.39 -29.60 14.04
CA PRO A 457 -16.12 -29.34 15.26
C PRO A 457 -15.88 -30.48 16.27
N VAL A 458 -15.55 -30.11 17.48
CA VAL A 458 -15.32 -31.03 18.59
C VAL A 458 -16.16 -30.59 19.77
N ALA A 459 -17.05 -31.45 20.23
CA ALA A 459 -17.84 -31.21 21.45
C ALA A 459 -16.91 -31.24 22.67
N GLN A 460 -17.04 -30.25 23.54
CA GLN A 460 -16.22 -30.11 24.74
C GLN A 460 -17.05 -29.69 25.95
N PRO A 461 -16.67 -30.11 27.16
CA PRO A 461 -17.31 -29.64 28.38
C PRO A 461 -17.30 -28.11 28.49
N LEU A 462 -18.34 -27.53 29.09
CA LEU A 462 -18.51 -26.08 29.28
C LEU A 462 -17.30 -25.38 29.90
N HIS A 463 -16.61 -26.09 30.82
CA HIS A 463 -15.42 -25.53 31.53
C HIS A 463 -14.10 -25.71 30.77
N SER A 464 -14.10 -26.38 29.62
CA SER A 464 -12.88 -26.47 28.78
C SER A 464 -12.41 -25.09 28.39
N LYS A 465 -11.10 -24.97 28.07
CA LYS A 465 -10.49 -23.67 27.75
C LYS A 465 -10.17 -23.58 26.27
N ASN A 466 -10.80 -22.63 25.59
CA ASN A 466 -10.56 -22.33 24.19
C ASN A 466 -10.53 -20.82 23.95
N GLY A 467 -10.04 -20.39 22.80
CA GLY A 467 -10.09 -19.01 22.36
C GLY A 467 -11.51 -18.54 22.04
N VAL A 468 -11.69 -17.25 21.97
CA VAL A 468 -12.93 -16.59 21.54
C VAL A 468 -12.59 -15.62 20.42
N ARG A 469 -13.24 -15.78 19.27
CA ARG A 469 -13.18 -14.82 18.16
C ARG A 469 -14.60 -14.45 17.78
N ALA A 470 -14.87 -13.15 17.71
CA ALA A 470 -16.21 -12.64 17.47
C ALA A 470 -16.54 -12.55 15.97
N SER A 471 -17.81 -12.56 15.63
CA SER A 471 -18.36 -12.30 14.32
C SER A 471 -19.38 -11.16 14.38
N VAL A 472 -19.71 -10.58 13.23
CA VAL A 472 -20.66 -9.49 13.07
C VAL A 472 -21.44 -9.67 11.76
N MET A 473 -22.69 -9.27 11.73
CA MET A 473 -23.51 -9.13 10.51
C MET A 473 -23.56 -7.66 10.09
N PHE A 474 -23.66 -7.38 8.79
CA PHE A 474 -23.71 -6.02 8.26
C PHE A 474 -24.64 -5.91 7.06
#